data_07926dc5276baeb347f94bbad5f46322
#
_entry.id   07926dc5276baeb347f94bbad5f46322
#
_cell.length_a   1.000
_cell.length_b   1.000
_cell.length_c   1.000
_cell.angle_alpha   90.00
_cell.angle_beta   90.00
_cell.angle_gamma   90.00
#
_symmetry.space_group_name_H-M   'P 1'
#
loop_
_entity.id
_entity.type
_entity.pdbx_description
1 polymer ?
#
loop_
_entity_poly.entity_id
_entity_poly.type
_entity_poly.pdbx_seq_one_letter_code
_entity_poly.pdbx_strand_id
1 'polypeptide(L)'
;MMQKQTNIIEVRPSFPALSALGLSSEQVAALAQRGTVCAENRGPEQIHYRLRFRLGAQQHTRYLGKDEGYVDQVREELAKLQAKKQSRRELCRLIKEARQVARRTKRSLEPLLSNTGRAFHGRVIRRRRAQWL
;
A
#
# COMPACT_ATOMS: atom_id res chain seq x y z
N MET A 1 17.06 35.61 -19.48
CA MET A 1 17.03 34.77 -18.29
C MET A 1 16.69 33.34 -18.70
N MET A 2 17.69 32.51 -18.68
CA MET A 2 17.48 31.09 -18.97
C MET A 2 16.86 30.42 -17.76
N GLN A 3 15.59 30.14 -17.85
CA GLN A 3 15.01 29.14 -16.98
C GLN A 3 15.63 27.79 -17.37
N LYS A 4 16.47 27.26 -16.52
CA LYS A 4 16.83 25.87 -16.61
C LYS A 4 15.54 25.09 -16.37
N GLN A 5 14.85 24.79 -17.43
CA GLN A 5 13.93 23.68 -17.41
C GLN A 5 14.79 22.44 -17.19
N THR A 6 14.91 22.07 -15.95
CA THR A 6 15.30 20.71 -15.65
C THR A 6 14.19 19.86 -16.23
N ASN A 7 14.42 19.38 -17.44
CA ASN A 7 13.69 18.26 -17.97
C ASN A 7 14.03 17.05 -17.11
N ILE A 8 13.52 17.06 -15.91
CA ILE A 8 13.27 15.83 -15.22
C ILE A 8 12.16 15.21 -16.06
N ILE A 9 12.56 14.30 -16.93
CA ILE A 9 11.61 13.35 -17.48
C ILE A 9 11.16 12.52 -16.29
N GLU A 10 10.32 13.11 -15.46
CA GLU A 10 9.47 12.35 -14.60
C GLU A 10 8.60 11.55 -15.56
N VAL A 11 8.94 10.29 -15.71
CA VAL A 11 8.03 9.32 -16.29
C VAL A 11 6.89 9.21 -15.29
N ARG A 12 6.06 10.23 -15.26
CA ARG A 12 4.79 10.16 -14.57
C ARG A 12 3.99 9.13 -15.33
N PRO A 13 3.58 8.05 -14.67
CA PRO A 13 2.68 7.13 -15.32
C PRO A 13 1.51 7.97 -15.83
N SER A 14 1.28 7.91 -17.12
CA SER A 14 0.18 8.63 -17.74
C SER A 14 -1.13 8.01 -17.28
N PHE A 15 -1.98 8.81 -16.67
CA PHE A 15 -3.31 8.41 -16.23
C PHE A 15 -4.36 9.23 -17.00
N PRO A 16 -4.56 8.95 -18.30
CA PRO A 16 -5.43 9.76 -19.13
C PRO A 16 -6.90 9.74 -18.67
N ALA A 17 -7.39 8.60 -18.20
CA ALA A 17 -8.77 8.50 -17.72
C ALA A 17 -8.99 9.30 -16.43
N LEU A 18 -8.05 9.25 -15.48
CA LEU A 18 -8.10 10.05 -14.27
C LEU A 18 -7.88 11.53 -14.55
N SER A 19 -7.02 11.86 -15.50
CA SER A 19 -6.78 13.23 -15.95
C SER A 19 -8.03 13.88 -16.55
N ALA A 20 -8.85 13.11 -17.24
CA ALA A 20 -10.11 13.58 -17.81
C ALA A 20 -11.12 14.04 -16.75
N LEU A 21 -10.99 13.59 -15.52
CA LEU A 21 -11.84 14.01 -14.39
C LEU A 21 -11.44 15.34 -13.80
N GLY A 22 -10.33 15.93 -14.22
CA GLY A 22 -9.88 17.23 -13.72
C GLY A 22 -9.50 17.21 -12.25
N LEU A 23 -8.92 16.11 -11.76
CA LEU A 23 -8.51 15.96 -10.38
C LEU A 23 -7.25 16.78 -10.06
N SER A 24 -7.23 17.42 -8.90
CA SER A 24 -6.03 18.10 -8.40
C SER A 24 -4.96 17.09 -7.97
N SER A 25 -3.72 17.55 -7.82
CA SER A 25 -2.62 16.71 -7.34
C SER A 25 -2.89 16.12 -5.95
N GLU A 26 -3.54 16.87 -5.08
CA GLU A 26 -3.96 16.40 -3.75
C GLU A 26 -5.01 15.28 -3.84
N GLN A 27 -5.97 15.41 -4.75
CA GLN A 27 -6.99 14.41 -4.99
C GLN A 27 -6.40 13.13 -5.56
N VAL A 28 -5.45 13.23 -6.47
CA VAL A 28 -4.71 12.08 -7.02
C VAL A 28 -3.91 11.38 -5.91
N ALA A 29 -3.25 12.12 -5.04
CA ALA A 29 -2.55 11.56 -3.88
C ALA A 29 -3.53 10.86 -2.91
N ALA A 30 -4.70 11.41 -2.70
CA ALA A 30 -5.76 10.79 -1.89
C ALA A 30 -6.27 9.49 -2.51
N LEU A 31 -6.42 9.44 -3.84
CA LEU A 31 -6.76 8.21 -4.58
C LEU A 31 -5.71 7.12 -4.42
N ALA A 32 -4.43 7.49 -4.45
CA ALA A 32 -3.32 6.56 -4.22
C ALA A 32 -3.38 5.93 -2.83
N GLN A 33 -3.93 6.65 -1.85
CA GLN A 33 -4.09 6.14 -0.48
C GLN A 33 -5.34 5.28 -0.32
N ARG A 34 -6.50 5.79 -0.71
CA ARG A 34 -7.80 5.11 -0.56
C ARG A 34 -8.78 5.60 -1.61
N GLY A 35 -8.70 5.07 -2.80
CA GLY A 35 -9.69 5.32 -3.84
C GLY A 35 -10.38 4.02 -4.22
N THR A 36 -11.68 4.07 -4.44
CA THR A 36 -12.47 2.93 -4.90
C THR A 36 -13.46 3.36 -5.96
N VAL A 37 -13.73 2.46 -6.89
CA VAL A 37 -14.81 2.61 -7.86
C VAL A 37 -16.02 1.85 -7.35
N CYS A 38 -17.14 2.56 -7.21
CA CYS A 38 -18.40 1.97 -6.74
C CYS A 38 -19.38 1.90 -7.89
N ALA A 39 -20.09 0.79 -8.00
CA ALA A 39 -21.21 0.63 -8.88
C ALA A 39 -22.51 0.92 -8.12
N GLU A 40 -23.34 1.76 -8.68
CA GLU A 40 -24.65 2.10 -8.12
C GLU A 40 -25.74 1.67 -9.09
N ASN A 41 -26.62 0.81 -8.66
CA ASN A 41 -27.74 0.34 -9.47
C ASN A 41 -28.94 1.28 -9.28
N ARG A 42 -29.32 2.00 -10.33
CA ARG A 42 -30.45 2.94 -10.31
C ARG A 42 -31.66 2.45 -11.10
N GLY A 43 -31.83 1.17 -11.24
CA GLY A 43 -32.97 0.57 -11.94
C GLY A 43 -32.56 -0.63 -12.83
N PRO A 44 -33.51 -1.29 -13.52
CA PRO A 44 -33.17 -2.41 -14.38
C PRO A 44 -32.23 -1.93 -15.50
N GLU A 45 -31.08 -2.56 -15.61
CA GLU A 45 -30.02 -2.29 -16.62
C GLU A 45 -29.34 -0.92 -16.53
N GLN A 46 -29.55 -0.13 -15.48
CA GLN A 46 -28.88 1.15 -15.27
C GLN A 46 -27.87 1.09 -14.14
N ILE A 47 -26.66 0.72 -14.47
CA ILE A 47 -25.54 0.77 -13.53
C ILE A 47 -24.76 2.06 -13.76
N HIS A 48 -24.65 2.88 -12.73
CA HIS A 48 -23.84 4.08 -12.72
C HIS A 48 -22.60 3.84 -11.86
N TYR A 49 -21.48 4.35 -12.30
CA TYR A 49 -20.20 4.18 -11.60
C TYR A 49 -19.77 5.51 -11.00
N ARG A 50 -19.23 5.45 -9.80
CA ARG A 50 -18.68 6.60 -9.07
C ARG A 50 -17.31 6.27 -8.50
N LEU A 51 -16.42 7.23 -8.58
CA LEU A 51 -15.12 7.18 -7.94
C LEU A 51 -15.24 7.85 -6.57
N ARG A 52 -14.92 7.12 -5.52
CA ARG A 52 -14.91 7.61 -4.14
C ARG A 52 -13.51 7.66 -3.60
N PHE A 53 -13.18 8.74 -2.94
CA PHE A 53 -11.91 8.91 -2.26
C PHE A 53 -12.08 9.85 -1.07
N ARG A 54 -11.13 9.82 -0.17
CA ARG A 54 -11.12 10.64 1.02
C ARG A 54 -9.97 11.61 1.00
N LEU A 55 -10.27 12.90 1.10
CA LEU A 55 -9.29 13.96 1.24
C LEU A 55 -9.43 14.56 2.65
N GLY A 56 -8.48 14.24 3.54
CA GLY A 56 -8.60 14.60 4.95
C GLY A 56 -9.78 13.92 5.63
N ALA A 57 -10.65 14.72 6.23
CA ALA A 57 -11.88 14.24 6.89
C ALA A 57 -13.08 14.14 5.93
N GLN A 58 -12.97 14.69 4.72
CA GLN A 58 -14.07 14.77 3.77
C GLN A 58 -14.01 13.65 2.74
N GLN A 59 -15.18 13.06 2.47
CA GLN A 59 -15.35 12.10 1.39
C GLN A 59 -15.76 12.84 0.11
N HIS A 60 -15.01 12.60 -0.96
CA HIS A 60 -15.30 13.12 -2.29
C HIS A 60 -15.78 12.02 -3.21
N THR A 61 -16.71 12.36 -4.07
CA THR A 61 -17.27 11.45 -5.06
C THR A 61 -17.24 12.11 -6.43
N ARG A 62 -16.76 11.39 -7.43
CA ARG A 62 -16.77 11.81 -8.84
C ARG A 62 -17.59 10.82 -9.66
N TYR A 63 -18.51 11.35 -10.44
CA TYR A 63 -19.33 10.53 -11.33
C TYR A 63 -18.53 10.09 -12.54
N LEU A 64 -18.54 8.79 -12.83
CA LEU A 64 -17.81 8.21 -13.97
C LEU A 64 -18.71 7.93 -15.18
N GLY A 65 -20.02 7.84 -14.98
CA GLY A 65 -20.96 7.54 -16.02
C GLY A 65 -21.35 6.07 -16.11
N LYS A 66 -21.86 5.66 -17.26
CA LYS A 66 -22.35 4.31 -17.55
C LYS A 66 -21.38 3.50 -18.42
N ASP A 67 -20.38 4.14 -19.01
CA ASP A 67 -19.45 3.50 -19.93
C ASP A 67 -18.50 2.56 -19.18
N GLU A 68 -18.73 1.26 -19.32
CA GLU A 68 -17.91 0.23 -18.69
C GLU A 68 -16.46 0.25 -19.19
N GLY A 69 -16.22 0.57 -20.44
CA GLY A 69 -14.87 0.68 -21.01
C GLY A 69 -14.07 1.78 -20.33
N TYR A 70 -14.67 2.94 -20.11
CA TYR A 70 -14.05 4.04 -19.38
C TYR A 70 -13.82 3.70 -17.92
N VAL A 71 -14.78 3.07 -17.26
CA VAL A 71 -14.68 2.64 -15.88
C VAL A 71 -13.59 1.59 -15.70
N ASP A 72 -13.46 0.63 -16.60
CA ASP A 72 -12.39 -0.36 -16.56
C ASP A 72 -11.01 0.29 -16.71
N GLN A 73 -10.90 1.29 -17.58
CA GLN A 73 -9.68 2.08 -17.72
C GLN A 73 -9.34 2.85 -16.43
N VAL A 74 -10.32 3.45 -15.78
CA VAL A 74 -10.14 4.11 -14.48
C VAL A 74 -9.69 3.12 -13.40
N ARG A 75 -10.28 1.93 -13.37
CA ARG A 75 -9.89 0.87 -12.44
C ARG A 75 -8.46 0.41 -12.65
N GLU A 76 -8.02 0.23 -13.88
CA GLU A 76 -6.64 -0.13 -14.20
C GLU A 76 -5.65 0.96 -13.76
N GLU A 77 -5.95 2.21 -14.05
CA GLU A 77 -5.12 3.33 -13.66
C GLU A 77 -5.06 3.48 -12.13
N LEU A 78 -6.20 3.30 -11.47
CA LEU A 78 -6.26 3.33 -10.00
C LEU A 78 -5.44 2.19 -9.38
N ALA A 79 -5.49 1.00 -9.94
CA ALA A 79 -4.67 -0.14 -9.51
C ALA A 79 -3.17 0.16 -9.65
N LYS A 80 -2.74 0.75 -10.75
CA LYS A 80 -1.35 1.19 -10.95
C LYS A 80 -0.94 2.26 -9.94
N LEU A 81 -1.82 3.22 -9.66
CA LEU A 81 -1.58 4.27 -8.70
C LEU A 81 -1.41 3.73 -7.27
N GLN A 82 -2.17 2.71 -6.92
CA GLN A 82 -2.15 2.08 -5.60
C GLN A 82 -1.11 0.95 -5.46
N ALA A 83 -0.45 0.55 -6.52
CA ALA A 83 0.46 -0.59 -6.54
C ALA A 83 1.60 -0.46 -5.52
N LYS A 84 2.21 0.71 -5.39
CA LYS A 84 3.25 0.96 -4.40
C LYS A 84 2.78 0.73 -2.97
N LYS A 85 1.59 1.19 -2.66
CA LYS A 85 1.01 1.05 -1.32
C LYS A 85 0.68 -0.40 -1.01
N GLN A 86 0.13 -1.13 -1.96
CA GLN A 86 -0.15 -2.55 -1.82
C GLN A 86 1.13 -3.35 -1.62
N SER A 87 2.17 -3.06 -2.40
CA SER A 87 3.49 -3.70 -2.24
C SER A 87 4.09 -3.42 -0.86
N ARG A 88 3.97 -2.21 -0.35
CA ARG A 88 4.41 -1.88 1.02
C ARG A 88 3.62 -2.64 2.07
N ARG A 89 2.32 -2.76 1.91
CA ARG A 89 1.47 -3.53 2.84
C ARG A 89 1.83 -5.00 2.85
N GLU A 90 2.06 -5.60 1.69
CA GLU A 90 2.49 -6.99 1.58
C GLU A 90 3.85 -7.19 2.23
N LEU A 91 4.79 -6.31 1.96
CA LEU A 91 6.12 -6.36 2.58
C LEU A 91 6.03 -6.27 4.10
N CYS A 92 5.24 -5.33 4.63
CA CYS A 92 5.03 -5.19 6.06
C CYS A 92 4.39 -6.44 6.68
N ARG A 93 3.43 -7.05 5.98
CA ARG A 93 2.80 -8.30 6.42
C ARG A 93 3.82 -9.44 6.47
N LEU A 94 4.62 -9.60 5.42
CA LEU A 94 5.67 -10.63 5.36
C LEU A 94 6.72 -10.44 6.45
N ILE A 95 7.15 -9.21 6.70
CA ILE A 95 8.08 -8.90 7.80
C ILE A 95 7.46 -9.26 9.16
N LYS A 96 6.19 -8.95 9.35
CA LYS A 96 5.47 -9.28 10.60
C LYS A 96 5.36 -10.80 10.80
N GLU A 97 5.02 -11.54 9.75
CA GLU A 97 4.96 -12.99 9.78
C GLU A 97 6.33 -13.61 10.06
N ALA A 98 7.38 -13.13 9.39
CA ALA A 98 8.74 -13.57 9.61
C ALA A 98 9.21 -13.33 11.05
N ARG A 99 8.86 -12.19 11.64
CA ARG A 99 9.15 -11.89 13.04
C ARG A 99 8.41 -12.83 14.01
N GLN A 100 7.16 -13.18 13.70
CA GLN A 100 6.40 -14.14 14.51
C GLN A 100 7.03 -15.53 14.46
N VAL A 101 7.43 -16.00 13.29
CA VAL A 101 8.11 -17.28 13.11
C VAL A 101 9.44 -17.28 13.88
N ALA A 102 10.23 -16.21 13.77
CA ALA A 102 11.48 -16.06 14.49
C ALA A 102 11.28 -16.11 16.02
N ARG A 103 10.23 -15.46 16.52
CA ARG A 103 9.91 -15.50 17.96
C ARG A 103 9.50 -16.90 18.44
N ARG A 104 8.70 -17.62 17.65
CA ARG A 104 8.31 -19.01 17.96
C ARG A 104 9.51 -19.93 17.97
N THR A 105 10.37 -19.82 16.98
CA THR A 105 11.61 -20.61 16.88
C THR A 105 12.51 -20.32 18.07
N LYS A 106 12.67 -19.05 18.44
CA LYS A 106 13.44 -18.63 19.61
C LYS A 106 12.90 -19.26 20.90
N ARG A 107 11.60 -19.20 21.12
CA ARG A 107 10.94 -19.81 22.30
C ARG A 107 11.15 -21.32 22.36
N SER A 108 11.08 -21.99 21.20
CA SER A 108 11.31 -23.44 21.12
C SER A 108 12.76 -23.84 21.40
N LEU A 109 13.70 -22.98 21.04
CA LEU A 109 15.14 -23.25 21.20
C LEU A 109 15.69 -22.81 22.57
N GLU A 110 15.07 -21.86 23.25
CA GLU A 110 15.54 -21.34 24.55
C GLU A 110 15.79 -22.45 25.60
N PRO A 111 14.89 -23.43 25.81
CA PRO A 111 15.15 -24.50 26.75
C PRO A 111 16.39 -25.35 26.40
N LEU A 112 16.56 -25.62 25.11
CA LEU A 112 17.70 -26.40 24.61
C LEU A 112 19.02 -25.63 24.77
N LEU A 113 19.00 -24.32 24.53
CA LEU A 113 20.16 -23.43 24.72
C LEU A 113 20.53 -23.28 26.19
N SER A 114 19.55 -23.22 27.10
CA SER A 114 19.78 -23.16 28.53
C SER A 114 20.59 -24.35 29.04
N ASN A 115 20.31 -25.56 28.53
CA ASN A 115 21.03 -26.78 28.88
C ASN A 115 22.49 -26.77 28.42
N THR A 116 22.82 -26.00 27.38
CA THR A 116 24.20 -25.88 26.87
C THR A 116 24.93 -24.65 27.37
N GLY A 117 24.34 -23.86 28.27
CA GLY A 117 24.93 -22.62 28.79
C GLY A 117 24.97 -21.47 27.78
N ARG A 118 24.12 -21.54 26.74
CA ARG A 118 23.96 -20.53 25.69
C ARG A 118 22.64 -19.82 25.80
N ALA A 119 22.58 -18.62 25.29
CA ALA A 119 21.36 -17.83 25.25
C ALA A 119 21.32 -16.96 24.00
N PHE A 120 20.12 -16.54 23.60
CA PHE A 120 19.95 -15.56 22.55
C PHE A 120 20.31 -14.15 23.06
N HIS A 121 21.11 -13.45 22.27
CA HIS A 121 21.29 -12.01 22.35
C HIS A 121 20.77 -11.39 21.06
N GLY A 122 19.51 -10.95 21.09
CA GLY A 122 18.83 -10.54 19.89
C GLY A 122 18.64 -11.73 18.92
N ARG A 123 19.29 -11.71 17.78
CA ARG A 123 19.26 -12.77 16.76
C ARG A 123 20.47 -13.70 16.78
N VAL A 124 21.43 -13.46 17.68
CA VAL A 124 22.69 -14.19 17.75
C VAL A 124 22.72 -15.07 19.01
N ILE A 125 23.21 -16.28 18.87
CA ILE A 125 23.43 -17.21 20.00
C ILE A 125 24.81 -16.96 20.56
N ARG A 126 24.89 -16.70 21.86
CA ARG A 126 26.15 -16.47 22.58
C ARG A 126 26.19 -17.33 23.83
N ARG A 127 27.41 -17.60 24.34
CA ARG A 127 27.59 -18.17 25.69
C ARG A 127 27.09 -17.18 26.71
N ARG A 128 26.35 -17.66 27.73
CA ARG A 128 26.03 -16.86 28.88
C ARG A 128 27.33 -16.45 29.58
N ARG A 129 27.48 -15.18 29.89
CA ARG A 129 28.56 -14.73 30.74
C ARG A 129 28.37 -15.37 32.09
N ALA A 130 29.46 -15.99 32.65
CA ALA A 130 29.44 -16.43 34.01
C ALA A 130 29.18 -15.22 34.89
N GLN A 131 28.11 -15.27 35.69
CA GLN A 131 27.89 -14.29 36.73
C GLN A 131 28.80 -14.64 37.88
N TRP A 132 29.84 -13.85 38.05
CA TRP A 132 30.64 -13.94 39.24
C TRP A 132 29.87 -13.28 40.38
N LEU A 133 29.51 -14.07 41.34
CA LEU A 133 29.00 -13.57 42.61
C LEU A 133 30.12 -12.84 43.36
#